data_51a095f56c42e3751ff94213a4554ed2
#
_entry.id   51a095f56c42e3751ff94213a4554ed2
#
_cell.length_a   1.000
_cell.length_b   1.000
_cell.length_c   1.000
_cell.angle_alpha   90.00
_cell.angle_beta   90.00
_cell.angle_gamma   90.00
#
_symmetry.space_group_name_H-M   'P 1'
#
loop_
_entity.id
_entity.type
_entity.pdbx_description
1 polymer ?
#
loop_
_entity_poly.entity_id
_entity_poly.type
_entity_poly.pdbx_seq_one_letter_code
_entity_poly.pdbx_strand_id
1 'polypeptide(L)' 'MVEIDGHDMDAIIDTIDRLPDVSSDTPTIVIGKTAKGHGVSFMENNASWHAGGVNTEDWEKEKAELTAAYQEKWGAAV' A
#
# COMPACT_ATOMS: atom_id res chain seq x y z
N MET A 1 -2.19 20.39 5.43
CA MET A 1 -2.67 19.08 4.94
C MET A 1 -1.69 18.55 3.89
N VAL A 2 -1.28 17.31 4.01
CA VAL A 2 -0.33 16.68 3.11
C VAL A 2 -0.99 15.45 2.47
N GLU A 3 -0.93 15.35 1.15
CA GLU A 3 -1.42 14.17 0.42
C GLU A 3 -0.23 13.36 -0.09
N ILE A 4 -0.25 12.06 0.14
CA ILE A 4 0.80 11.14 -0.32
C ILE A 4 0.19 9.88 -0.93
N ASP A 5 1.00 9.16 -1.72
CA ASP A 5 0.67 7.81 -2.13
C ASP A 5 0.84 6.88 -0.93
N GLY A 6 -0.25 6.38 -0.39
CA GLY A 6 -0.24 5.52 0.80
C GLY A 6 0.36 4.14 0.58
N HIS A 7 0.70 3.78 -0.66
CA HIS A 7 1.38 2.53 -0.99
C HIS A 7 2.88 2.70 -1.25
N ASP A 8 3.38 3.93 -1.18
CA ASP A 8 4.80 4.23 -1.36
C ASP A 8 5.47 4.39 0.00
N MET A 9 6.24 3.39 0.40
CA MET A 9 6.92 3.40 1.70
C MET A 9 7.92 4.54 1.85
N ASP A 10 8.60 4.90 0.77
CA ASP A 10 9.56 6.01 0.81
C ASP A 10 8.83 7.33 1.07
N ALA A 11 7.67 7.54 0.43
CA ALA A 11 6.85 8.72 0.66
C ALA A 11 6.33 8.79 2.09
N ILE A 12 5.92 7.66 2.66
CA ILE A 12 5.45 7.57 4.05
C ILE A 12 6.57 7.96 5.02
N ILE A 13 7.73 7.36 4.87
CA ILE A 13 8.88 7.61 5.75
C ILE A 13 9.32 9.06 5.64
N ASP A 14 9.46 9.57 4.43
CA ASP A 14 9.88 10.96 4.18
C ASP A 14 8.90 11.97 4.79
N THR A 15 7.60 11.70 4.67
CA THR A 15 6.56 12.56 5.23
C THR A 15 6.63 12.59 6.76
N ILE A 16 6.80 11.42 7.40
CA ILE A 16 6.90 11.33 8.85
C ILE A 16 8.12 12.08 9.35
N ASP A 17 9.26 11.97 8.65
CA ASP A 17 10.50 12.65 9.02
C ASP A 17 10.40 14.17 8.92
N ARG A 18 9.50 14.66 8.07
CA ARG A 18 9.30 16.11 7.86
C ARG A 18 8.17 16.71 8.69
N LEU A 19 7.53 15.93 9.56
CA LEU A 19 6.47 16.44 10.41
C LEU A 19 7.02 17.54 11.33
N PRO A 20 6.19 18.59 11.65
CA PRO A 20 6.61 19.63 12.59
C PRO A 20 6.91 19.06 13.97
N ASP A 21 7.72 19.79 14.74
CA ASP A 21 8.00 19.46 16.13
C ASP A 21 6.70 19.32 16.94
N VAL A 22 6.71 18.46 17.94
CA VAL A 22 5.58 18.27 18.86
C VAL A 22 5.19 19.57 19.59
N SER A 23 6.06 20.56 19.64
CA SER A 23 5.79 21.87 20.22
C SER A 23 4.98 22.78 19.29
N SER A 24 4.75 22.38 18.04
CA SER A 24 3.97 23.16 17.07
C SER A 24 2.51 23.28 17.52
N ASP A 25 1.96 24.48 17.43
CA ASP A 25 0.53 24.72 17.73
C ASP A 25 -0.39 24.36 16.57
N THR A 26 0.18 24.09 15.40
CA THR A 26 -0.59 23.79 14.19
C THR A 26 -0.62 22.28 13.94
N PRO A 27 -1.78 21.64 13.99
CA PRO A 27 -1.86 20.21 13.69
C PRO A 27 -1.61 19.94 12.20
N THR A 28 -1.01 18.79 11.90
CA THR A 28 -0.77 18.35 10.53
C THR A 28 -1.66 17.14 10.22
N ILE A 29 -2.37 17.21 9.10
CA ILE A 29 -3.17 16.09 8.60
C ILE A 29 -2.45 15.50 7.39
N VAL A 30 -2.19 14.21 7.44
CA VAL A 30 -1.60 13.47 6.32
C VAL A 30 -2.67 12.56 5.72
N ILE A 31 -2.93 12.73 4.42
CA ILE A 31 -3.89 11.92 3.70
C ILE A 31 -3.12 10.94 2.81
N GLY A 32 -3.24 9.65 3.13
CA GLY A 32 -2.68 8.58 2.30
C GLY A 32 -3.69 8.14 1.27
N LYS A 33 -3.40 8.34 0.00
CA LYS A 33 -4.23 7.83 -1.09
C LYS A 33 -3.91 6.37 -1.30
N THR A 34 -4.90 5.51 -1.12
CA THR A 34 -4.73 4.06 -1.21
C THR A 34 -5.80 3.45 -2.09
N ALA A 35 -5.52 2.24 -2.57
CA ALA A 35 -6.49 1.42 -3.28
C ALA A 35 -6.72 0.13 -2.50
N LYS A 36 -7.96 -0.24 -2.29
CA LYS A 36 -8.29 -1.52 -1.65
C LYS A 36 -7.81 -2.66 -2.54
N GLY A 37 -7.15 -3.66 -1.95
CA GLY A 37 -6.60 -4.78 -2.70
C GLY A 37 -5.38 -4.45 -3.54
N HIS A 38 -4.68 -3.38 -3.20
CA HIS A 38 -3.50 -2.94 -3.95
C HIS A 38 -2.48 -4.07 -4.14
N GLY A 39 -2.01 -4.23 -5.36
CA GLY A 39 -1.02 -5.24 -5.72
C GLY A 39 -1.61 -6.53 -6.25
N VAL A 40 -2.92 -6.72 -6.13
CA VAL A 40 -3.61 -7.90 -6.65
C VAL A 40 -4.71 -7.44 -7.60
N SER A 41 -4.53 -7.70 -8.89
CA SER A 41 -5.36 -7.09 -9.94
C SER A 41 -6.86 -7.36 -9.79
N PHE A 42 -7.24 -8.57 -9.42
CA PHE A 42 -8.66 -8.94 -9.30
C PHE A 42 -9.30 -8.49 -7.98
N MET A 43 -8.50 -8.01 -7.04
CA MET A 43 -8.97 -7.46 -5.77
C MET A 43 -9.03 -5.94 -5.75
N GLU A 44 -8.23 -5.30 -6.59
CA GLU A 44 -8.06 -3.85 -6.57
C GLU A 44 -9.37 -3.13 -6.83
N ASN A 45 -9.75 -2.24 -5.90
CA ASN A 45 -10.99 -1.48 -5.94
C ASN A 45 -12.26 -2.35 -6.04
N ASN A 46 -12.19 -3.59 -5.61
CA ASN A 46 -13.33 -4.51 -5.59
C ASN A 46 -13.77 -4.74 -4.15
N ALA A 47 -14.88 -4.11 -3.75
CA ALA A 47 -15.38 -4.15 -2.38
C ALA A 47 -15.76 -5.54 -1.89
N SER A 48 -16.07 -6.48 -2.79
CA SER A 48 -16.44 -7.84 -2.40
C SER A 48 -15.31 -8.58 -1.69
N TRP A 49 -14.06 -8.13 -1.85
CA TRP A 49 -12.90 -8.73 -1.20
C TRP A 49 -12.62 -8.18 0.20
N HIS A 50 -13.35 -7.16 0.63
CA HIS A 50 -13.13 -6.56 1.96
C HIS A 50 -13.34 -7.56 3.10
N ALA A 51 -14.30 -8.45 2.95
CA ALA A 51 -14.61 -9.48 3.95
C ALA A 51 -14.71 -10.90 3.33
N GLY A 52 -14.20 -11.06 2.12
CA GLY A 52 -14.23 -12.35 1.42
C GLY A 52 -13.10 -13.27 1.87
N GLY A 53 -13.33 -14.57 1.77
CA GLY A 53 -12.29 -15.56 1.98
C GLY A 53 -11.48 -15.80 0.71
N VAL A 54 -10.29 -16.35 0.88
CA VAL A 54 -9.39 -16.67 -0.22
C VAL A 54 -9.31 -18.19 -0.36
N ASN A 55 -9.66 -18.72 -1.53
CA ASN A 55 -9.50 -20.14 -1.81
C ASN A 55 -8.10 -20.42 -2.38
N THR A 56 -7.78 -21.71 -2.56
CA THR A 56 -6.43 -22.11 -3.04
C THR A 56 -6.13 -21.54 -4.43
N GLU A 57 -7.10 -21.54 -5.33
CA GLU A 57 -6.92 -21.03 -6.68
C GLU A 57 -6.63 -19.53 -6.67
N ASP A 58 -7.39 -18.76 -5.89
CA ASP A 58 -7.16 -17.31 -5.74
C ASP A 58 -5.80 -17.05 -5.11
N TRP A 59 -5.41 -17.82 -4.10
CA TRP A 59 -4.12 -17.69 -3.44
C TRP A 59 -2.96 -17.88 -4.41
N GLU A 60 -3.05 -18.88 -5.30
CA GLU A 60 -2.00 -19.10 -6.29
C GLU A 60 -1.84 -17.91 -7.25
N LYS A 61 -2.96 -17.30 -7.65
CA LYS A 61 -2.93 -16.10 -8.50
C LYS A 61 -2.33 -14.90 -7.77
N GLU A 62 -2.75 -14.68 -6.52
CA GLU A 62 -2.22 -13.59 -5.69
C GLU A 62 -0.72 -13.74 -5.48
N LYS A 63 -0.29 -14.93 -5.14
CA LYS A 63 1.12 -15.24 -4.91
C LYS A 63 1.96 -14.95 -6.15
N ALA A 64 1.46 -15.34 -7.32
CA ALA A 64 2.17 -15.10 -8.58
C ALA A 64 2.30 -13.60 -8.88
N GLU A 65 1.23 -12.82 -8.71
CA GLU A 65 1.26 -11.39 -8.95
C GLU A 65 2.19 -10.66 -7.99
N LEU A 66 2.10 -10.96 -6.71
CA LEU A 66 2.92 -10.31 -5.68
C LEU A 66 4.40 -10.68 -5.83
N THR A 67 4.69 -11.93 -6.14
CA THR A 67 6.06 -12.38 -6.38
C THR A 67 6.66 -11.68 -7.60
N ALA A 68 5.91 -11.60 -8.70
CA ALA A 68 6.36 -10.91 -9.91
C ALA A 68 6.62 -9.43 -9.65
N ALA A 69 5.74 -8.76 -8.92
CA ALA A 69 5.92 -7.35 -8.58
C ALA A 69 7.15 -7.12 -7.70
N TYR A 70 7.39 -8.01 -6.75
CA TYR A 70 8.58 -7.93 -5.89
C TYR A 70 9.86 -8.11 -6.70
N GLN A 71 9.90 -9.10 -7.58
CA GLN A 71 11.06 -9.36 -8.43
C GLN A 71 11.34 -8.19 -9.38
N GLU A 72 10.29 -7.60 -9.95
CA GLU A 72 10.43 -6.44 -10.83
C GLU A 72 11.03 -5.25 -10.08
N LYS A 73 10.55 -4.98 -8.89
CA LYS A 73 11.00 -3.83 -8.09
C LYS A 73 12.40 -4.04 -7.51
N TRP A 74 12.70 -5.23 -7.02
CA TRP A 74 13.92 -5.49 -6.25
C TRP A 74 14.94 -6.36 -6.96
N GLY A 75 14.55 -7.01 -8.07
CA GLY A 75 15.45 -7.87 -8.85
C GLY A 75 15.91 -9.12 -8.14
N ALA A 76 15.23 -9.53 -7.07
CA ALA A 76 15.59 -10.69 -6.27
C ALA A 76 14.54 -11.79 -6.40
N ALA A 77 15.00 -13.07 -6.32
CA ALA A 77 14.10 -14.21 -6.24
C ALA A 77 13.45 -14.27 -4.86
N VAL A 78 12.16 -14.58 -4.84
CA VAL A 78 11.38 -14.71 -3.62
C VAL A 78 11.10 -16.16 -3.32
#